data_84703ec748ac8657e69c4a41d605bd2c
#
_entry.id   84703ec748ac8657e69c4a41d605bd2c
#
_cell.length_a   1.000
_cell.length_b   1.000
_cell.length_c   1.000
_cell.angle_alpha   90.00
_cell.angle_beta   90.00
_cell.angle_gamma   90.00
#
_symmetry.space_group_name_H-M   'P 1'
#
loop_
_entity.id
_entity.type
_entity.pdbx_description
1 polymer ?
#
loop_
_entity_poly.entity_id
_entity_poly.type
_entity_poly.pdbx_seq_one_letter_code
_entity_poly.pdbx_strand_id
1 'polypeptide(L)'
;RTIEDIEIEAMNDHLDLALLKLPTEEDHSYPWVPLELWESIEVGQPVFAIGNPMGLEQTTSQGVVSTTQRSFDGLSYIQTDAAINPGNSGGPLFNVSGEVIGITNMGILGGEALGFAIPTRYVKDFLRNREAFAYDPSNPNTGHRYHIPPPRQQAGIAPQLEKTQ
;
A
#
# COMPACT_ATOMS: atom_id res chain seq x y z
N ARG A 1 11.43 -18.99 -10.31
CA ARG A 1 12.39 -18.23 -11.12
C ARG A 1 12.76 -16.95 -10.39
N THR A 2 14.06 -16.63 -10.30
CA THR A 2 14.55 -15.34 -9.83
C THR A 2 14.62 -14.40 -11.03
N ILE A 3 14.12 -13.17 -10.88
CA ILE A 3 14.22 -12.12 -11.89
C ILE A 3 15.25 -11.13 -11.38
N GLU A 4 16.26 -10.86 -12.19
CA GLU A 4 17.31 -9.87 -11.94
C GLU A 4 17.03 -8.63 -12.80
N ASP A 5 17.74 -7.53 -12.56
CA ASP A 5 17.60 -6.27 -13.31
C ASP A 5 16.20 -5.62 -13.22
N ILE A 6 15.64 -5.58 -12.00
CA ILE A 6 14.40 -4.91 -11.71
C ILE A 6 14.67 -3.41 -11.50
N GLU A 7 13.90 -2.57 -12.18
CA GLU A 7 13.96 -1.11 -12.03
C GLU A 7 12.81 -0.61 -11.16
N ILE A 8 13.07 0.41 -10.32
CA ILE A 8 12.00 1.14 -9.64
C ILE A 8 11.50 2.21 -10.60
N GLU A 9 10.25 2.12 -11.04
CA GLU A 9 9.61 3.07 -11.96
C GLU A 9 9.00 4.26 -11.20
N ALA A 10 8.32 3.98 -10.09
CA ALA A 10 7.68 5.01 -9.26
C ALA A 10 7.66 4.60 -7.78
N MET A 11 7.64 5.58 -6.89
CA MET A 11 7.57 5.36 -5.45
C MET A 11 6.75 6.44 -4.75
N ASN A 12 5.92 6.02 -3.78
CA ASN A 12 5.14 6.91 -2.93
C ASN A 12 5.30 6.49 -1.47
N ASP A 13 6.13 7.24 -0.73
CA ASP A 13 6.46 6.96 0.67
C ASP A 13 5.23 7.11 1.59
N HIS A 14 4.31 8.02 1.27
CA HIS A 14 3.13 8.23 2.10
C HIS A 14 2.15 7.04 2.03
N LEU A 15 2.04 6.42 0.85
CA LEU A 15 1.24 5.21 0.65
C LEU A 15 2.02 3.92 0.94
N ASP A 16 3.34 4.01 1.14
CA ASP A 16 4.24 2.86 1.24
C ASP A 16 4.12 1.91 0.04
N LEU A 17 4.10 2.48 -1.17
CA LEU A 17 3.98 1.77 -2.43
C LEU A 17 5.15 2.06 -3.36
N ALA A 18 5.66 1.02 -4.01
CA ALA A 18 6.61 1.11 -5.10
C ALA A 18 6.11 0.34 -6.33
N LEU A 19 6.30 0.94 -7.51
CA LEU A 19 6.07 0.29 -8.79
C LEU A 19 7.40 -0.18 -9.35
N LEU A 20 7.49 -1.47 -9.60
CA LEU A 20 8.67 -2.13 -10.15
C LEU A 20 8.44 -2.49 -11.62
N LYS A 21 9.42 -2.20 -12.46
CA LYS A 21 9.43 -2.58 -13.86
C LYS A 21 10.27 -3.83 -14.03
N LEU A 22 9.66 -4.86 -14.59
CA LEU A 22 10.34 -6.09 -14.95
C LEU A 22 11.03 -5.95 -16.32
N PRO A 23 12.17 -6.65 -16.54
CA PRO A 23 12.81 -6.65 -17.85
C PRO A 23 11.88 -7.24 -18.91
N THR A 24 11.89 -6.65 -20.10
CA THR A 24 11.13 -7.15 -21.25
C THR A 24 11.94 -8.27 -21.91
N GLU A 25 11.38 -9.48 -21.96
CA GLU A 25 11.94 -10.63 -22.70
C GLU A 25 11.08 -10.89 -23.94
N GLU A 26 11.69 -11.06 -25.11
CA GLU A 26 10.98 -11.13 -26.42
C GLU A 26 9.90 -12.23 -26.48
N ASP A 27 10.10 -13.37 -25.78
CA ASP A 27 9.17 -14.50 -25.80
C ASP A 27 8.56 -14.83 -24.42
N HIS A 28 8.62 -13.90 -23.44
CA HIS A 28 8.14 -14.18 -22.10
C HIS A 28 7.01 -13.24 -21.67
N SER A 29 5.85 -13.84 -21.38
CA SER A 29 4.73 -13.16 -20.74
C SER A 29 4.74 -13.47 -19.25
N TYR A 30 4.81 -12.45 -18.41
CA TYR A 30 4.67 -12.60 -16.97
C TYR A 30 3.21 -12.88 -16.61
N PRO A 31 2.93 -13.88 -15.76
CA PRO A 31 1.58 -14.07 -15.26
C PRO A 31 1.17 -12.87 -14.38
N TRP A 32 -0.08 -12.50 -14.47
CA TRP A 32 -0.65 -11.39 -13.74
C TRP A 32 -1.95 -11.79 -13.05
N VAL A 33 -2.35 -11.00 -12.06
CA VAL A 33 -3.60 -11.17 -11.32
C VAL A 33 -4.41 -9.88 -11.34
N PRO A 34 -5.76 -9.96 -11.38
CA PRO A 34 -6.60 -8.77 -11.38
C PRO A 34 -6.62 -8.08 -10.02
N LEU A 35 -6.79 -6.75 -10.04
CA LEU A 35 -7.10 -5.97 -8.85
C LEU A 35 -8.62 -5.87 -8.71
N GLU A 36 -9.18 -6.32 -7.59
CA GLU A 36 -10.61 -6.22 -7.30
C GLU A 36 -11.06 -4.75 -7.19
N LEU A 37 -12.35 -4.52 -7.43
CA LEU A 37 -12.98 -3.24 -7.15
C LEU A 37 -13.12 -3.07 -5.62
N TRP A 38 -12.75 -1.91 -5.13
CA TRP A 38 -12.80 -1.61 -3.69
C TRP A 38 -14.20 -1.77 -3.09
N GLU A 39 -15.23 -1.42 -3.85
CA GLU A 39 -16.62 -1.41 -3.43
C GLU A 39 -17.18 -2.82 -3.13
N SER A 40 -16.51 -3.86 -3.61
CA SER A 40 -16.90 -5.26 -3.41
C SER A 40 -16.30 -5.91 -2.17
N ILE A 41 -15.43 -5.21 -1.42
CA ILE A 41 -14.76 -5.76 -0.24
C ILE A 41 -15.67 -5.66 0.98
N GLU A 42 -15.97 -6.81 1.60
CA GLU A 42 -16.87 -6.91 2.74
C GLU A 42 -16.19 -7.46 3.99
N VAL A 43 -16.65 -7.01 5.16
CA VAL A 43 -16.23 -7.56 6.46
C VAL A 43 -16.70 -9.03 6.56
N GLY A 44 -15.81 -9.91 7.02
CA GLY A 44 -16.04 -11.35 7.07
C GLY A 44 -15.67 -12.10 5.78
N GLN A 45 -15.34 -11.38 4.70
CA GLN A 45 -14.85 -12.00 3.46
C GLN A 45 -13.55 -12.78 3.72
N PRO A 46 -13.46 -14.06 3.30
CA PRO A 46 -12.23 -14.82 3.41
C PRO A 46 -11.11 -14.23 2.55
N VAL A 47 -9.89 -14.21 3.09
CA VAL A 47 -8.71 -13.67 2.43
C VAL A 47 -7.49 -14.56 2.62
N PHE A 48 -6.54 -14.43 1.68
CA PHE A 48 -5.27 -15.15 1.68
C PHE A 48 -4.12 -14.18 1.45
N ALA A 49 -3.09 -14.25 2.28
CA ALA A 49 -1.83 -13.59 2.03
C ALA A 49 -0.79 -14.62 1.63
N ILE A 50 -0.02 -14.33 0.57
CA ILE A 50 1.04 -15.19 0.06
C ILE A 50 2.35 -14.45 0.21
N GLY A 51 3.36 -15.12 0.77
CA GLY A 51 4.68 -14.57 0.95
C GLY A 51 5.76 -15.64 0.94
N ASN A 52 7.00 -15.19 1.09
CA ASN A 52 8.16 -16.05 1.24
C ASN A 52 8.96 -15.63 2.48
N PRO A 53 8.43 -15.89 3.69
CA PRO A 53 9.08 -15.49 4.91
C PRO A 53 10.46 -16.16 5.02
N MET A 54 11.50 -15.33 5.21
CA MET A 54 12.89 -15.75 5.37
C MET A 54 13.49 -16.58 4.20
N GLY A 55 12.86 -16.59 3.00
CA GLY A 55 13.36 -17.33 1.84
C GLY A 55 13.28 -18.87 2.00
N LEU A 56 12.51 -19.36 2.97
CA LEU A 56 12.47 -20.78 3.29
C LEU A 56 11.53 -21.56 2.36
N GLU A 57 10.33 -21.07 2.15
CA GLU A 57 9.33 -21.64 1.20
C GLU A 57 8.16 -20.68 1.06
N GLN A 58 7.40 -20.84 -0.02
CA GLN A 58 6.17 -20.09 -0.24
C GLN A 58 5.15 -20.42 0.85
N THR A 59 4.75 -19.42 1.62
CA THR A 59 3.82 -19.58 2.74
C THR A 59 2.52 -18.86 2.43
N THR A 60 1.40 -19.53 2.68
CA THR A 60 0.06 -18.97 2.59
C THR A 60 -0.53 -18.85 3.97
N SER A 61 -0.98 -17.65 4.35
CA SER A 61 -1.81 -17.43 5.54
C SER A 61 -3.24 -17.12 5.13
N GLN A 62 -4.20 -17.57 5.91
CA GLN A 62 -5.63 -17.42 5.68
C GLN A 62 -6.26 -16.68 6.85
N GLY A 63 -7.28 -15.89 6.56
CA GLY A 63 -8.11 -15.20 7.53
C GLY A 63 -9.34 -14.59 6.87
N VAL A 64 -9.90 -13.57 7.52
CA VAL A 64 -11.03 -12.81 7.02
C VAL A 64 -10.72 -11.30 7.08
N VAL A 65 -11.47 -10.52 6.32
CA VAL A 65 -11.48 -9.06 6.47
C VAL A 65 -12.17 -8.73 7.79
N SER A 66 -11.43 -8.17 8.75
CA SER A 66 -11.95 -7.74 10.06
C SER A 66 -12.58 -6.36 9.99
N THR A 67 -12.03 -5.46 9.17
CA THR A 67 -12.63 -4.17 8.80
C THR A 67 -12.06 -3.69 7.47
N THR A 68 -12.88 -2.99 6.69
CA THR A 68 -12.48 -2.43 5.39
C THR A 68 -11.88 -1.02 5.52
N GLN A 69 -12.05 -0.35 6.66
CA GLN A 69 -11.69 1.06 6.84
C GLN A 69 -11.05 1.32 8.21
N ARG A 70 -9.92 0.71 8.48
CA ARG A 70 -9.14 1.06 9.66
C ARG A 70 -8.33 2.33 9.36
N SER A 71 -8.77 3.44 9.92
CA SER A 71 -8.07 4.72 9.75
C SER A 71 -6.82 4.78 10.62
N PHE A 72 -5.68 5.07 9.97
CA PHE A 72 -4.41 5.27 10.63
C PHE A 72 -3.57 6.25 9.80
N ASP A 73 -2.99 7.25 10.47
CA ASP A 73 -2.12 8.27 9.87
C ASP A 73 -2.66 8.93 8.59
N GLY A 74 -3.98 9.20 8.59
CA GLY A 74 -4.67 9.83 7.44
C GLY A 74 -5.02 8.91 6.29
N LEU A 75 -4.67 7.62 6.38
CA LEU A 75 -5.01 6.58 5.41
C LEU A 75 -6.01 5.58 6.01
N SER A 76 -6.73 4.89 5.15
CA SER A 76 -7.59 3.78 5.54
C SER A 76 -7.02 2.46 5.04
N TYR A 77 -6.93 1.48 5.91
CA TYR A 77 -6.39 0.16 5.65
C TYR A 77 -7.48 -0.91 5.74
N ILE A 78 -7.31 -2.00 5.00
CA ILE A 78 -8.00 -3.26 5.29
C ILE A 78 -7.32 -3.88 6.50
N GLN A 79 -8.09 -4.26 7.53
CA GLN A 79 -7.60 -5.07 8.62
C GLN A 79 -8.05 -6.51 8.42
N THR A 80 -7.17 -7.46 8.69
CA THR A 80 -7.43 -8.90 8.62
C THR A 80 -6.81 -9.60 9.83
N ASP A 81 -7.37 -10.75 10.18
CA ASP A 81 -6.78 -11.70 11.14
C ASP A 81 -5.86 -12.73 10.47
N ALA A 82 -5.74 -12.70 9.14
CA ALA A 82 -4.71 -13.46 8.45
C ALA A 82 -3.31 -13.05 8.97
N ALA A 83 -2.48 -14.02 9.31
CA ALA A 83 -1.15 -13.75 9.84
C ALA A 83 -0.27 -13.03 8.80
N ILE A 84 0.05 -11.77 9.06
CA ILE A 84 0.99 -10.97 8.27
C ILE A 84 2.30 -10.88 9.06
N ASN A 85 3.33 -11.50 8.51
CA ASN A 85 4.65 -11.61 9.12
C ASN A 85 5.73 -11.06 8.17
N PRO A 86 6.98 -10.83 8.65
CA PRO A 86 8.09 -10.53 7.77
C PRO A 86 8.20 -11.55 6.63
N GLY A 87 8.17 -11.06 5.38
CA GLY A 87 8.13 -11.87 4.16
C GLY A 87 6.79 -11.92 3.44
N ASN A 88 5.69 -11.51 4.10
CA ASN A 88 4.41 -11.26 3.43
C ASN A 88 4.24 -9.78 3.04
N SER A 89 4.90 -8.84 3.73
CA SER A 89 4.81 -7.41 3.46
C SER A 89 5.22 -7.07 2.03
N GLY A 90 4.46 -6.20 1.39
CA GLY A 90 4.57 -5.87 -0.03
C GLY A 90 3.93 -6.92 -0.95
N GLY A 91 3.48 -8.04 -0.41
CA GLY A 91 2.77 -9.08 -1.13
C GLY A 91 1.27 -8.81 -1.27
N PRO A 92 0.59 -9.59 -2.13
CA PRO A 92 -0.84 -9.44 -2.34
C PRO A 92 -1.67 -10.05 -1.21
N LEU A 93 -2.77 -9.37 -0.86
CA LEU A 93 -3.90 -9.93 -0.13
C LEU A 93 -4.98 -10.31 -1.14
N PHE A 94 -5.31 -11.58 -1.24
CA PHE A 94 -6.27 -12.12 -2.20
C PHE A 94 -7.64 -12.37 -1.58
N ASN A 95 -8.68 -12.26 -2.39
CA ASN A 95 -10.01 -12.83 -2.12
C ASN A 95 -10.08 -14.29 -2.62
N VAL A 96 -11.23 -14.94 -2.41
CA VAL A 96 -11.48 -16.33 -2.84
C VAL A 96 -11.55 -16.50 -4.36
N SER A 97 -11.74 -15.43 -5.12
CA SER A 97 -11.73 -15.43 -6.59
C SER A 97 -10.32 -15.30 -7.18
N GLY A 98 -9.29 -15.15 -6.33
CA GLY A 98 -7.90 -14.94 -6.77
C GLY A 98 -7.61 -13.51 -7.23
N GLU A 99 -8.44 -12.56 -6.85
CA GLU A 99 -8.23 -11.14 -7.14
C GLU A 99 -7.53 -10.47 -5.96
N VAL A 100 -6.66 -9.51 -6.24
CA VAL A 100 -5.96 -8.74 -5.21
C VAL A 100 -6.90 -7.65 -4.67
N ILE A 101 -7.15 -7.68 -3.36
CA ILE A 101 -7.94 -6.67 -2.65
C ILE A 101 -7.07 -5.62 -1.96
N GLY A 102 -5.79 -5.91 -1.74
CA GLY A 102 -4.84 -4.99 -1.11
C GLY A 102 -3.41 -5.51 -1.17
N ILE A 103 -2.48 -4.65 -0.78
CA ILE A 103 -1.07 -4.98 -0.61
C ILE A 103 -0.78 -5.06 0.89
N THR A 104 -0.26 -6.18 1.36
CA THR A 104 0.02 -6.39 2.79
C THR A 104 1.10 -5.43 3.28
N ASN A 105 0.88 -4.86 4.47
CA ASN A 105 1.78 -3.91 5.11
C ASN A 105 1.92 -4.26 6.60
N MET A 106 3.16 -4.38 7.08
CA MET A 106 3.45 -4.67 8.49
C MET A 106 3.55 -3.42 9.37
N GLY A 107 3.26 -2.25 8.86
CA GLY A 107 3.59 -0.97 9.51
C GLY A 107 2.98 -0.71 10.89
N ILE A 108 2.08 -1.55 11.39
CA ILE A 108 1.40 -1.31 12.66
C ILE A 108 1.70 -2.45 13.63
N LEU A 109 2.68 -2.20 14.49
CA LEU A 109 3.10 -3.12 15.52
C LEU A 109 2.24 -2.95 16.79
N GLY A 110 1.82 -4.05 17.39
CA GLY A 110 1.34 -4.02 18.75
C GLY A 110 0.09 -4.84 19.09
N GLY A 111 -0.37 -5.73 18.22
CA GLY A 111 -1.48 -6.63 18.57
C GLY A 111 -1.30 -8.02 17.96
N GLU A 112 -1.60 -9.06 18.70
CA GLU A 112 -1.71 -10.41 18.16
C GLU A 112 -2.85 -10.44 17.12
N ALA A 113 -2.63 -11.08 15.97
CA ALA A 113 -3.61 -11.26 14.89
C ALA A 113 -4.15 -9.97 14.24
N LEU A 114 -3.33 -8.92 14.12
CA LEU A 114 -3.68 -7.70 13.41
C LEU A 114 -2.81 -7.54 12.17
N GLY A 115 -3.29 -8.05 11.04
CA GLY A 115 -2.71 -7.80 9.73
C GLY A 115 -3.36 -6.57 9.08
N PHE A 116 -2.58 -5.81 8.31
CA PHE A 116 -3.08 -4.65 7.57
C PHE A 116 -2.67 -4.75 6.10
N ALA A 117 -3.54 -4.24 5.23
CA ALA A 117 -3.25 -4.14 3.82
C ALA A 117 -3.68 -2.77 3.27
N ILE A 118 -2.87 -2.24 2.37
CA ILE A 118 -3.15 -1.02 1.60
C ILE A 118 -4.23 -1.39 0.57
N PRO A 119 -5.42 -0.77 0.61
CA PRO A 119 -6.51 -1.12 -0.30
C PRO A 119 -6.19 -0.87 -1.77
N THR A 120 -6.78 -1.68 -2.66
CA THR A 120 -6.61 -1.55 -4.12
C THR A 120 -6.98 -0.18 -4.68
N ARG A 121 -7.85 0.59 -4.02
CA ARG A 121 -8.15 1.97 -4.43
C ARG A 121 -6.90 2.85 -4.46
N TYR A 122 -6.04 2.76 -3.43
CA TYR A 122 -4.77 3.51 -3.40
C TYR A 122 -3.78 2.99 -4.43
N VAL A 123 -3.74 1.67 -4.63
CA VAL A 123 -2.90 1.04 -5.66
C VAL A 123 -3.30 1.53 -7.05
N LYS A 124 -4.60 1.54 -7.37
CA LYS A 124 -5.12 2.02 -8.66
C LYS A 124 -4.85 3.50 -8.87
N ASP A 125 -5.02 4.32 -7.84
CA ASP A 125 -4.74 5.75 -7.91
C ASP A 125 -3.24 6.01 -8.09
N PHE A 126 -2.39 5.28 -7.40
CA PHE A 126 -0.94 5.34 -7.58
C PHE A 126 -0.53 4.95 -9.01
N LEU A 127 -1.07 3.87 -9.55
CA LEU A 127 -0.79 3.42 -10.93
C LEU A 127 -1.25 4.43 -11.98
N ARG A 128 -2.41 5.07 -11.79
CA ARG A 128 -2.90 6.12 -12.69
C ARG A 128 -2.02 7.36 -12.71
N ASN A 129 -1.46 7.69 -11.56
CA ASN A 129 -0.65 8.90 -11.35
C ASN A 129 0.84 8.60 -11.24
N ARG A 130 1.30 7.44 -11.70
CA ARG A 130 2.69 6.97 -11.55
C ARG A 130 3.74 7.97 -12.02
N GLU A 131 3.44 8.74 -13.05
CA GLU A 131 4.35 9.77 -13.57
C GLU A 131 4.65 10.87 -12.54
N ALA A 132 3.67 11.20 -11.68
CA ALA A 132 3.87 12.17 -10.60
C ALA A 132 4.78 11.62 -9.49
N PHE A 133 4.97 10.31 -9.44
CA PHE A 133 5.80 9.58 -8.47
C PHE A 133 7.01 8.92 -9.12
N ALA A 134 7.36 9.31 -10.34
CA ALA A 134 8.49 8.73 -11.08
C ALA A 134 9.77 8.76 -10.23
N TYR A 135 10.44 7.62 -10.14
CA TYR A 135 11.65 7.46 -9.36
C TYR A 135 12.88 7.88 -10.17
N ASP A 136 13.65 8.81 -9.62
CA ASP A 136 14.95 9.23 -10.16
C ASP A 136 16.03 8.90 -9.12
N PRO A 137 16.94 7.94 -9.39
CA PRO A 137 18.01 7.60 -8.46
C PRO A 137 18.95 8.77 -8.11
N SER A 138 19.11 9.73 -9.02
CA SER A 138 19.95 10.92 -8.81
C SER A 138 19.26 11.99 -7.96
N ASN A 139 17.94 11.97 -7.92
CA ASN A 139 17.12 12.89 -7.15
C ASN A 139 15.84 12.15 -6.69
N PRO A 140 15.95 11.19 -5.76
CA PRO A 140 14.83 10.37 -5.36
C PRO A 140 13.70 11.28 -4.86
N ASN A 141 12.63 11.33 -5.67
CA ASN A 141 11.43 12.07 -5.31
C ASN A 141 10.62 11.21 -4.34
N THR A 142 10.89 11.38 -3.07
CA THR A 142 10.22 10.65 -1.99
C THR A 142 8.80 11.17 -1.72
N GLY A 143 8.26 12.02 -2.59
CA GLY A 143 6.97 12.67 -2.35
C GLY A 143 7.01 13.79 -1.31
N HIS A 144 8.06 13.89 -0.52
CA HIS A 144 8.19 14.91 0.53
C HIS A 144 8.14 16.35 0.02
N ARG A 145 8.54 16.61 -1.22
CA ARG A 145 8.50 17.98 -1.79
C ARG A 145 7.09 18.54 -1.92
N TYR A 146 6.10 17.68 -2.09
CA TYR A 146 4.69 18.08 -2.17
C TYR A 146 4.01 18.16 -0.80
N HIS A 147 4.63 17.56 0.22
CA HIS A 147 4.14 17.59 1.60
C HIS A 147 4.79 18.64 2.47
N ILE A 148 5.83 19.33 2.00
CA ILE A 148 6.27 20.57 2.65
C ILE A 148 5.23 21.61 2.26
N PRO A 149 4.25 21.95 3.13
CA PRO A 149 3.36 23.05 2.82
C PRO A 149 4.23 24.27 2.56
N PRO A 150 3.90 25.11 1.55
CA PRO A 150 4.59 26.37 1.35
C PRO A 150 4.63 27.07 2.71
N PRO A 151 5.76 27.70 3.08
CA PRO A 151 5.87 28.37 4.37
C PRO A 151 4.60 29.21 4.51
N ARG A 152 3.78 28.87 5.49
CA ARG A 152 2.58 29.66 5.76
C ARG A 152 3.08 31.05 5.98
N GLN A 153 2.81 31.94 5.07
CA GLN A 153 2.83 33.35 5.39
C GLN A 153 2.01 33.42 6.66
N GLN A 154 2.63 33.78 7.76
CA GLN A 154 1.92 33.98 9.01
C GLN A 154 0.81 34.97 8.65
N ALA A 155 -0.41 34.42 8.47
CA ALA A 155 -1.59 35.23 8.31
C ALA A 155 -1.64 36.05 9.59
N GLY A 156 -1.42 37.32 9.45
CA GLY A 156 -1.34 38.24 10.57
C GLY A 156 -2.55 38.01 11.47
N ILE A 157 -2.25 37.89 12.75
CA ILE A 157 -3.11 38.22 13.87
C ILE A 157 -4.49 37.55 13.81
N ALA A 158 -4.64 36.50 14.60
CA ALA A 158 -5.96 36.04 14.98
C ALA A 158 -6.83 37.22 15.44
N PRO A 159 -8.09 37.33 14.98
CA PRO A 159 -8.99 38.37 15.48
C PRO A 159 -9.06 38.26 16.98
N GLN A 160 -8.72 39.32 17.69
CA GLN A 160 -8.98 39.40 19.11
C GLN A 160 -10.49 39.36 19.29
N LEU A 161 -10.98 38.31 19.93
CA LEU A 161 -12.35 38.30 20.41
C LEU A 161 -12.48 39.41 21.45
N GLU A 162 -13.10 40.53 21.08
CA GLU A 162 -13.53 41.55 22.04
C GLU A 162 -14.45 40.90 23.04
N LYS A 163 -14.00 40.83 24.29
CA LYS A 163 -14.86 40.50 25.42
C LYS A 163 -15.83 41.66 25.59
N THR A 164 -17.04 41.48 25.09
CA THR A 164 -18.17 42.36 25.44
C THR A 164 -18.48 42.15 26.91
N GLN A 165 -18.38 43.23 27.67
CA GLN A 165 -18.81 43.28 29.05
C GLN A 165 -20.34 43.23 29.17
#